data_a7ccf51ab366972eb4b670f0a3b7dc0d
#
_entry.id   a7ccf51ab366972eb4b670f0a3b7dc0d
#
_cell.length_a   1.000
_cell.length_b   1.000
_cell.length_c   1.000
_cell.angle_alpha   90.00
_cell.angle_beta   90.00
_cell.angle_gamma   90.00
#
_symmetry.space_group_name_H-M   'P 1'
#
loop_
_entity.id
_entity.type
_entity.pdbx_description
1 polymer ?
#
loop_
_entity_poly.entity_id
_entity_poly.type
_entity_poly.pdbx_seq_one_letter_code
_entity_poly.pdbx_strand_id
1 'polypeptide(L)'
;MSAAKTKSQKTKSGNVIDFVLLKRVIAFAKPYRLQFTIAAIAAILLSFLGPLRPLLINYAIDNYIIIPNKEKLLDITTLLLGLLFLEGFIQFFYIYLSTWIGQHVIQDLRAKIFKHILSLKMKYFDNTPIGTLVTRSVSDIETIADIFSQGLLVIIAELLKLVVVITMMFYTD
;
A
#
# COMPACT_ATOMS: atom_id res chain seq x y z
N MET A 1 36.83 -20.03 -40.09
CA MET A 1 36.79 -18.91 -39.10
C MET A 1 35.63 -18.04 -39.46
N SER A 2 34.51 -18.23 -38.80
CA SER A 2 33.31 -17.39 -38.96
C SER A 2 32.89 -16.84 -37.60
N ALA A 3 33.09 -15.54 -37.42
CA ALA A 3 32.79 -14.84 -36.19
C ALA A 3 31.28 -14.61 -36.06
N ALA A 4 30.66 -15.33 -35.14
CA ALA A 4 29.26 -15.13 -34.78
C ALA A 4 29.14 -13.79 -34.04
N LYS A 5 28.52 -12.78 -34.67
CA LYS A 5 28.12 -11.51 -34.03
C LYS A 5 27.03 -11.79 -33.01
N THR A 6 27.38 -11.83 -31.76
CA THR A 6 26.46 -11.78 -30.65
C THR A 6 25.76 -10.42 -30.66
N LYS A 7 24.50 -10.40 -31.13
CA LYS A 7 23.62 -9.23 -30.96
C LYS A 7 23.34 -9.06 -29.47
N SER A 8 24.02 -8.11 -28.83
CA SER A 8 23.65 -7.57 -27.53
C SER A 8 22.21 -7.05 -27.62
N GLN A 9 21.28 -7.81 -27.04
CA GLN A 9 19.94 -7.29 -26.76
C GLN A 9 20.07 -6.17 -25.75
N LYS A 10 20.00 -4.93 -26.22
CA LYS A 10 19.74 -3.77 -25.36
C LYS A 10 18.45 -4.03 -24.58
N THR A 11 18.59 -4.45 -23.34
CA THR A 11 17.51 -4.42 -22.36
C THR A 11 17.03 -2.98 -22.30
N LYS A 12 15.85 -2.70 -22.86
CA LYS A 12 15.17 -1.43 -22.65
C LYS A 12 14.98 -1.33 -21.15
N SER A 13 15.76 -0.45 -20.51
CA SER A 13 15.49 0.01 -19.15
C SER A 13 14.07 0.55 -19.15
N GLY A 14 13.13 -0.27 -18.67
CA GLY A 14 11.74 0.13 -18.53
C GLY A 14 11.70 1.30 -17.54
N ASN A 15 10.91 2.30 -17.83
CA ASN A 15 10.56 3.32 -16.86
C ASN A 15 10.18 2.62 -15.55
N VAL A 16 10.85 3.00 -14.45
CA VAL A 16 10.69 2.40 -13.12
C VAL A 16 9.23 2.43 -12.65
N ILE A 17 8.41 3.29 -13.25
CA ILE A 17 6.97 3.34 -13.05
C ILE A 17 6.30 3.34 -14.44
N ASP A 18 5.81 2.20 -14.86
CA ASP A 18 5.01 2.09 -16.08
C ASP A 18 3.54 2.42 -15.74
N PHE A 19 3.17 3.70 -15.92
CA PHE A 19 1.80 4.20 -15.65
C PHE A 19 0.71 3.40 -16.38
N VAL A 20 1.05 2.78 -17.52
CA VAL A 20 0.11 1.97 -18.28
C VAL A 20 -0.16 0.64 -17.57
N LEU A 21 0.88 0.02 -17.03
CA LEU A 21 0.76 -1.18 -16.19
C LEU A 21 0.00 -0.85 -14.91
N LEU A 22 0.37 0.25 -14.23
CA LEU A 22 -0.29 0.70 -13.00
C LEU A 22 -1.80 0.93 -13.22
N LYS A 23 -2.19 1.58 -14.32
CA LYS A 23 -3.59 1.81 -14.68
C LYS A 23 -4.36 0.50 -14.96
N ARG A 24 -3.72 -0.47 -15.62
CA ARG A 24 -4.33 -1.79 -15.86
C ARG A 24 -4.52 -2.56 -14.55
N VAL A 25 -3.54 -2.44 -13.67
CA VAL A 25 -3.52 -3.09 -12.38
C VAL A 25 -4.61 -2.48 -11.47
N ILE A 26 -4.74 -1.15 -11.40
CA ILE A 26 -5.85 -0.47 -10.71
C ILE A 26 -7.21 -0.83 -11.33
N ALA A 27 -7.28 -1.15 -12.62
CA ALA A 27 -8.52 -1.59 -13.25
C ALA A 27 -9.04 -2.93 -12.70
N PHE A 28 -8.18 -3.79 -12.15
CA PHE A 28 -8.60 -5.02 -11.45
C PHE A 28 -9.20 -4.75 -10.08
N ALA A 29 -8.89 -3.61 -9.45
CA ALA A 29 -9.52 -3.19 -8.20
C ALA A 29 -10.93 -2.60 -8.41
N LYS A 30 -11.39 -2.43 -9.66
CA LYS A 30 -12.73 -1.89 -9.97
C LYS A 30 -13.89 -2.57 -9.20
N PRO A 31 -13.96 -3.90 -9.07
CA PRO A 31 -15.05 -4.53 -8.31
C PRO A 31 -15.03 -4.15 -6.82
N TYR A 32 -13.87 -3.79 -6.27
CA TYR A 32 -13.65 -3.50 -4.84
C TYR A 32 -13.56 -2.00 -4.52
N ARG A 33 -14.19 -1.14 -5.34
CA ARG A 33 -14.09 0.32 -5.21
C ARG A 33 -14.52 0.84 -3.85
N LEU A 34 -15.57 0.26 -3.26
CA LEU A 34 -16.08 0.68 -1.96
C LEU A 34 -15.03 0.45 -0.86
N GLN A 35 -14.47 -0.76 -0.80
CA GLN A 35 -13.44 -1.12 0.18
C GLN A 35 -12.18 -0.29 -0.03
N PHE A 36 -11.80 -0.06 -1.29
CA PHE A 36 -10.67 0.80 -1.64
C PHE A 36 -10.89 2.24 -1.18
N THR A 37 -12.10 2.78 -1.36
CA THR A 37 -12.45 4.14 -0.91
C THR A 37 -12.41 4.24 0.61
N ILE A 38 -12.93 3.24 1.32
CA ILE A 38 -12.89 3.20 2.80
C ILE A 38 -11.44 3.15 3.29
N ALA A 39 -10.60 2.30 2.68
CA ALA A 39 -9.18 2.22 3.01
C ALA A 39 -8.45 3.55 2.73
N ALA A 40 -8.77 4.23 1.62
CA ALA A 40 -8.20 5.53 1.29
C ALA A 40 -8.62 6.62 2.30
N ILE A 41 -9.89 6.63 2.72
CA ILE A 41 -10.37 7.55 3.77
C ILE A 41 -9.65 7.27 5.09
N ALA A 42 -9.51 6.00 5.47
CA ALA A 42 -8.77 5.62 6.68
C ALA A 42 -7.29 6.07 6.61
N ALA A 43 -6.64 5.93 5.45
CA ALA A 43 -5.28 6.41 5.23
C ALA A 43 -5.16 7.93 5.39
N ILE A 44 -6.12 8.68 4.84
CA ILE A 44 -6.18 10.14 4.98
C ILE A 44 -6.37 10.52 6.45
N LEU A 45 -7.30 9.89 7.16
CA LEU A 45 -7.52 10.13 8.59
C LEU A 45 -6.24 9.87 9.39
N LEU A 46 -5.55 8.76 9.14
CA LEU A 46 -4.28 8.44 9.80
C LEU A 46 -3.18 9.45 9.51
N SER A 47 -3.14 10.01 8.31
CA SER A 47 -2.14 11.02 7.95
C SER A 47 -2.31 12.33 8.75
N PHE A 48 -3.53 12.64 9.18
CA PHE A 48 -3.83 13.78 10.06
C PHE A 48 -3.65 13.44 11.54
N LEU A 49 -4.09 12.25 11.99
CA LEU A 49 -3.98 11.87 13.40
C LEU A 49 -2.53 11.69 13.86
N GLY A 50 -1.66 11.14 12.99
CA GLY A 50 -0.27 10.88 13.35
C GLY A 50 0.50 12.13 13.84
N PRO A 51 0.50 13.24 13.09
CA PRO A 51 1.16 14.48 13.50
C PRO A 51 0.49 15.20 14.68
N LEU A 52 -0.77 14.91 14.98
CA LEU A 52 -1.48 15.52 16.12
C LEU A 52 -0.86 15.12 17.46
N ARG A 53 -0.31 13.92 17.56
CA ARG A 53 0.28 13.41 18.81
C ARG A 53 1.48 14.22 19.26
N PRO A 54 2.55 14.45 18.45
CA PRO A 54 3.67 15.29 18.88
C PRO A 54 3.24 16.72 19.20
N LEU A 55 2.26 17.31 18.50
CA LEU A 55 1.74 18.63 18.81
C LEU A 55 1.07 18.68 20.20
N LEU A 56 0.23 17.69 20.51
CA LEU A 56 -0.41 17.61 21.82
C LEU A 56 0.60 17.37 22.95
N ILE A 57 1.66 16.59 22.68
CA ILE A 57 2.74 16.37 23.65
C ILE A 57 3.50 17.67 23.91
N ASN A 58 3.89 18.41 22.88
CA ASN A 58 4.54 19.72 23.04
C ASN A 58 3.64 20.69 23.83
N TYR A 59 2.36 20.76 23.46
CA TYR A 59 1.40 21.60 24.19
C TYR A 59 1.26 21.19 25.65
N ALA A 60 1.30 19.89 25.96
CA ALA A 60 1.25 19.39 27.33
C ALA A 60 2.51 19.78 28.14
N ILE A 61 3.69 19.71 27.51
CA ILE A 61 4.95 20.06 28.13
C ILE A 61 4.97 21.55 28.48
N ASP A 62 4.66 22.41 27.51
CA ASP A 62 4.77 23.85 27.66
C ASP A 62 3.76 24.43 28.67
N ASN A 63 2.53 23.89 28.70
CA ASN A 63 1.46 24.49 29.51
C ASN A 63 1.19 23.79 30.84
N TYR A 64 1.55 22.51 31.02
CA TYR A 64 1.12 21.71 32.17
C TYR A 64 2.26 21.01 32.92
N ILE A 65 3.43 20.87 32.30
CA ILE A 65 4.62 20.32 32.97
C ILE A 65 5.46 21.45 33.55
N ILE A 66 5.66 22.54 32.80
CA ILE A 66 6.44 23.72 33.25
C ILE A 66 5.67 24.46 34.36
N ILE A 67 4.35 24.57 34.25
CA ILE A 67 3.47 25.12 35.30
C ILE A 67 2.63 23.94 35.83
N PRO A 68 3.01 23.33 36.99
CA PRO A 68 2.41 22.09 37.46
C PRO A 68 0.91 22.21 37.75
N ASN A 69 0.07 21.64 36.92
CA ASN A 69 -1.37 21.53 37.13
C ASN A 69 -1.82 20.08 36.98
N LYS A 70 -1.99 19.38 38.11
CA LYS A 70 -2.28 17.93 38.13
C LYS A 70 -3.59 17.57 37.45
N GLU A 71 -4.65 18.38 37.60
CA GLU A 71 -5.96 18.08 36.99
C GLU A 71 -5.88 18.14 35.46
N LYS A 72 -5.32 19.22 34.92
CA LYS A 72 -5.18 19.40 33.47
C LYS A 72 -4.18 18.42 32.84
N LEU A 73 -3.17 17.98 33.60
CA LEU A 73 -2.24 16.94 33.13
C LEU A 73 -2.94 15.59 32.99
N LEU A 74 -3.86 15.26 33.91
CA LEU A 74 -4.68 14.03 33.77
C LEU A 74 -5.61 14.10 32.57
N ASP A 75 -6.24 15.26 32.35
CA ASP A 75 -7.16 15.44 31.20
C ASP A 75 -6.42 15.24 29.86
N ILE A 76 -5.26 15.88 29.70
CA ILE A 76 -4.50 15.78 28.45
C ILE A 76 -3.90 14.38 28.24
N THR A 77 -3.51 13.71 29.34
CA THR A 77 -3.03 12.33 29.29
C THR A 77 -4.15 11.37 28.87
N THR A 78 -5.35 11.56 29.40
CA THR A 78 -6.53 10.77 29.02
C THR A 78 -6.90 11.00 27.55
N LEU A 79 -6.81 12.26 27.09
CA LEU A 79 -7.03 12.60 25.68
C LEU A 79 -6.00 11.95 24.76
N LEU A 80 -4.71 11.97 25.14
CA LEU A 80 -3.64 11.30 24.39
C LEU A 80 -3.83 9.78 24.31
N LEU A 81 -4.26 9.16 25.43
CA LEU A 81 -4.61 7.75 25.45
C LEU A 81 -5.80 7.45 24.53
N GLY A 82 -6.85 8.26 24.58
CA GLY A 82 -8.01 8.13 23.69
C GLY A 82 -7.62 8.24 22.22
N LEU A 83 -6.77 9.21 21.88
CA LEU A 83 -6.26 9.39 20.52
C LEU A 83 -5.42 8.19 20.07
N LEU A 84 -4.59 7.62 20.95
CA LEU A 84 -3.80 6.42 20.67
C LEU A 84 -4.68 5.21 20.36
N PHE A 85 -5.75 5.01 21.15
CA PHE A 85 -6.70 3.93 20.89
C PHE A 85 -7.46 4.13 19.57
N LEU A 86 -7.87 5.37 19.29
CA LEU A 86 -8.56 5.73 18.05
C LEU A 86 -7.65 5.49 16.83
N GLU A 87 -6.41 5.96 16.90
CA GLU A 87 -5.41 5.76 15.85
C GLU A 87 -5.16 4.25 15.62
N GLY A 88 -4.96 3.48 16.69
CA GLY A 88 -4.77 2.03 16.61
C GLY A 88 -5.96 1.31 15.99
N PHE A 89 -7.17 1.72 16.31
CA PHE A 89 -8.39 1.16 15.74
C PHE A 89 -8.51 1.45 14.25
N ILE A 90 -8.29 2.69 13.83
CA ILE A 90 -8.31 3.07 12.40
C ILE A 90 -7.18 2.37 11.64
N GLN A 91 -5.99 2.27 12.22
CA GLN A 91 -4.84 1.55 11.66
C GLN A 91 -5.15 0.06 11.44
N PHE A 92 -5.79 -0.58 12.42
CA PHE A 92 -6.21 -1.97 12.29
C PHE A 92 -7.16 -2.16 11.12
N PHE A 93 -8.20 -1.31 11.00
CA PHE A 93 -9.15 -1.36 9.88
C PHE A 93 -8.48 -1.10 8.54
N TYR A 94 -7.56 -0.15 8.47
CA TYR A 94 -6.80 0.15 7.26
C TYR A 94 -5.99 -1.06 6.79
N ILE A 95 -5.22 -1.68 7.68
CA ILE A 95 -4.40 -2.86 7.37
C ILE A 95 -5.29 -4.03 6.94
N TYR A 96 -6.38 -4.27 7.67
CA TYR A 96 -7.32 -5.34 7.36
C TYR A 96 -7.92 -5.17 5.96
N LEU A 97 -8.45 -3.99 5.65
CA LEU A 97 -9.03 -3.70 4.33
C LEU A 97 -8.00 -3.78 3.21
N SER A 98 -6.80 -3.23 3.41
CA SER A 98 -5.72 -3.27 2.43
C SER A 98 -5.33 -4.71 2.09
N THR A 99 -5.12 -5.54 3.11
CA THR A 99 -4.80 -6.96 2.94
C THR A 99 -5.95 -7.72 2.29
N TRP A 100 -7.19 -7.45 2.68
CA TRP A 100 -8.38 -8.07 2.13
C TRP A 100 -8.52 -7.78 0.63
N ILE A 101 -8.34 -6.52 0.22
CA ILE A 101 -8.36 -6.12 -1.19
C ILE A 101 -7.28 -6.87 -1.98
N GLY A 102 -6.04 -6.90 -1.45
CA GLY A 102 -4.94 -7.61 -2.07
C GLY A 102 -5.26 -9.08 -2.33
N GLN A 103 -5.76 -9.80 -1.33
CA GLN A 103 -6.09 -11.22 -1.43
C GLN A 103 -7.21 -11.50 -2.46
N HIS A 104 -8.24 -10.64 -2.54
CA HIS A 104 -9.31 -10.82 -3.53
C HIS A 104 -8.85 -10.51 -4.97
N VAL A 105 -8.00 -9.51 -5.14
CA VAL A 105 -7.38 -9.23 -6.44
C VAL A 105 -6.51 -10.40 -6.90
N ILE A 106 -5.74 -11.03 -5.99
CA ILE A 106 -4.97 -12.25 -6.27
C ILE A 106 -5.89 -13.37 -6.74
N GLN A 107 -6.95 -13.62 -5.98
CA GLN A 107 -7.92 -14.68 -6.28
C GLN A 107 -8.52 -14.50 -7.68
N ASP A 108 -8.94 -13.30 -8.02
CA ASP A 108 -9.49 -12.97 -9.32
C ASP A 108 -8.48 -13.14 -10.46
N LEU A 109 -7.23 -12.71 -10.23
CA LEU A 109 -6.14 -12.87 -11.20
C LEU A 109 -5.80 -14.35 -11.41
N ARG A 110 -5.68 -15.13 -10.35
CA ARG A 110 -5.43 -16.58 -10.43
C ARG A 110 -6.52 -17.28 -11.21
N ALA A 111 -7.78 -16.99 -10.93
CA ALA A 111 -8.91 -17.58 -11.64
C ALA A 111 -8.90 -17.25 -13.14
N LYS A 112 -8.61 -15.99 -13.50
CA LYS A 112 -8.51 -15.58 -14.92
C LYS A 112 -7.36 -16.24 -15.65
N ILE A 113 -6.18 -16.29 -15.04
CA ILE A 113 -5.00 -16.91 -15.65
C ILE A 113 -5.21 -18.41 -15.78
N PHE A 114 -5.74 -19.07 -14.77
CA PHE A 114 -6.04 -20.49 -14.83
C PHE A 114 -7.03 -20.80 -15.96
N LYS A 115 -8.12 -20.03 -16.06
CA LYS A 115 -9.09 -20.17 -17.16
C LYS A 115 -8.45 -19.94 -18.53
N HIS A 116 -7.53 -18.97 -18.63
CA HIS A 116 -6.81 -18.71 -19.86
C HIS A 116 -5.87 -19.89 -20.24
N ILE A 117 -5.12 -20.41 -19.26
CA ILE A 117 -4.23 -21.57 -19.48
C ILE A 117 -5.04 -22.78 -19.99
N LEU A 118 -6.19 -23.07 -19.38
CA LEU A 118 -7.06 -24.17 -19.81
C LEU A 118 -7.64 -23.99 -21.24
N SER A 119 -7.70 -22.76 -21.74
CA SER A 119 -8.16 -22.45 -23.09
C SER A 119 -7.07 -22.54 -24.16
N LEU A 120 -5.81 -22.78 -23.78
CA LEU A 120 -4.70 -22.90 -24.71
C LEU A 120 -4.72 -24.23 -25.45
N LYS A 121 -4.25 -24.23 -26.71
CA LYS A 121 -4.18 -25.43 -27.54
C LYS A 121 -3.09 -26.38 -26.99
N MET A 122 -3.31 -27.69 -27.17
CA MET A 122 -2.39 -28.76 -26.75
C MET A 122 -0.94 -28.51 -27.23
N LYS A 123 -0.75 -28.02 -28.43
CA LYS A 123 0.55 -27.67 -29.01
C LYS A 123 1.36 -26.67 -28.20
N TYR A 124 0.71 -25.85 -27.35
CA TYR A 124 1.38 -24.92 -26.47
C TYR A 124 2.06 -25.66 -25.30
N PHE A 125 1.41 -26.69 -24.79
CA PHE A 125 1.94 -27.50 -23.67
C PHE A 125 3.09 -28.42 -24.10
N ASP A 126 3.12 -28.83 -25.37
CA ASP A 126 4.23 -29.62 -25.93
C ASP A 126 5.54 -28.84 -25.96
N ASN A 127 5.48 -27.49 -26.07
CA ASN A 127 6.65 -26.63 -26.21
C ASN A 127 6.98 -25.82 -24.94
N THR A 128 6.14 -25.90 -23.91
CA THR A 128 6.32 -25.09 -22.69
C THR A 128 6.36 -25.99 -21.45
N PRO A 129 7.44 -25.98 -20.66
CA PRO A 129 7.50 -26.77 -19.44
C PRO A 129 6.39 -26.38 -18.46
N ILE A 130 5.65 -27.36 -17.97
CA ILE A 130 4.52 -27.15 -17.04
C ILE A 130 4.97 -26.37 -15.79
N GLY A 131 6.19 -26.64 -15.28
CA GLY A 131 6.76 -25.93 -14.15
C GLY A 131 6.84 -24.41 -14.34
N THR A 132 7.19 -23.94 -15.56
CA THR A 132 7.21 -22.50 -15.87
C THR A 132 5.82 -21.86 -15.82
N LEU A 133 4.78 -22.59 -16.25
CA LEU A 133 3.40 -22.12 -16.19
C LEU A 133 2.91 -22.04 -14.74
N VAL A 134 3.27 -23.02 -13.91
CA VAL A 134 2.92 -23.01 -12.48
C VAL A 134 3.59 -21.85 -11.77
N THR A 135 4.90 -21.66 -11.97
CA THR A 135 5.63 -20.55 -11.35
C THR A 135 5.04 -19.19 -11.72
N ARG A 136 4.74 -18.96 -13.01
CA ARG A 136 4.10 -17.72 -13.45
C ARG A 136 2.69 -17.54 -12.90
N SER A 137 1.94 -18.62 -12.76
CA SER A 137 0.56 -18.57 -12.25
C SER A 137 0.46 -18.42 -10.73
N VAL A 138 1.53 -18.68 -10.00
CA VAL A 138 1.55 -18.58 -8.54
C VAL A 138 2.45 -17.42 -8.10
N SER A 139 3.74 -17.49 -8.35
CA SER A 139 4.73 -16.56 -7.82
C SER A 139 4.66 -15.17 -8.46
N ASP A 140 4.49 -15.08 -9.78
CA ASP A 140 4.41 -13.77 -10.45
C ASP A 140 3.13 -13.02 -10.06
N ILE A 141 2.02 -13.75 -9.86
CA ILE A 141 0.75 -13.16 -9.42
C ILE A 141 0.86 -12.68 -7.97
N GLU A 142 1.52 -13.43 -7.11
CA GLU A 142 1.74 -13.05 -5.72
C GLU A 142 2.55 -11.75 -5.61
N THR A 143 3.60 -11.63 -6.41
CA THR A 143 4.40 -10.40 -6.51
C THR A 143 3.57 -9.20 -6.98
N ILE A 144 2.70 -9.39 -7.97
CA ILE A 144 1.78 -8.33 -8.44
C ILE A 144 0.82 -7.91 -7.33
N ALA A 145 0.33 -8.83 -6.55
CA ALA A 145 -0.61 -8.56 -5.47
C ALA A 145 0.02 -7.87 -4.28
N ASP A 146 1.27 -8.18 -3.96
CA ASP A 146 2.02 -7.48 -2.92
C ASP A 146 2.22 -6.01 -3.28
N ILE A 147 2.44 -5.70 -4.56
CA ILE A 147 2.48 -4.31 -5.05
C ILE A 147 1.15 -3.60 -4.79
N PHE A 148 0.01 -4.30 -4.86
CA PHE A 148 -1.30 -3.72 -4.58
C PHE A 148 -1.60 -3.53 -3.10
N SER A 149 -1.40 -4.59 -2.33
CA SER A 149 -1.82 -4.61 -0.92
C SER A 149 -0.88 -3.83 -0.01
N GLN A 150 0.42 -3.86 -0.31
CA GLN A 150 1.44 -3.25 0.53
C GLN A 150 2.19 -2.10 -0.15
N GLY A 151 2.20 -2.04 -1.48
CA GLY A 151 2.94 -1.02 -2.22
C GLY A 151 2.14 0.26 -2.42
N LEU A 152 1.11 0.20 -3.23
CA LEU A 152 0.48 1.40 -3.79
C LEU A 152 -0.31 2.19 -2.74
N LEU A 153 -1.13 1.52 -1.93
CA LEU A 153 -1.91 2.16 -0.87
C LEU A 153 -1.02 2.72 0.23
N VAL A 154 0.02 1.96 0.61
CA VAL A 154 0.97 2.39 1.65
C VAL A 154 1.80 3.57 1.17
N ILE A 155 2.34 3.55 -0.06
CA ILE A 155 3.11 4.66 -0.61
C ILE A 155 2.27 5.94 -0.66
N ILE A 156 1.02 5.87 -1.12
CA ILE A 156 0.11 7.03 -1.15
C ILE A 156 -0.14 7.56 0.27
N ALA A 157 -0.41 6.67 1.23
CA ALA A 157 -0.63 7.05 2.62
C ALA A 157 0.59 7.72 3.25
N GLU A 158 1.79 7.16 3.03
CA GLU A 158 3.03 7.72 3.58
C GLU A 158 3.41 9.06 2.90
N LEU A 159 3.18 9.22 1.60
CA LEU A 159 3.37 10.50 0.92
C LEU A 159 2.41 11.57 1.44
N LEU A 160 1.14 11.24 1.67
CA LEU A 160 0.17 12.16 2.28
C LEU A 160 0.61 12.56 3.70
N LYS A 161 1.01 11.59 4.51
CA LYS A 161 1.52 11.84 5.86
C LYS A 161 2.75 12.75 5.85
N LEU A 162 3.69 12.52 4.94
CA LEU A 162 4.87 13.36 4.77
C LEU A 162 4.50 14.81 4.43
N VAL A 163 3.56 15.02 3.52
CA VAL A 163 3.07 16.37 3.16
C VAL A 163 2.43 17.06 4.37
N VAL A 164 1.60 16.33 5.14
CA VAL A 164 0.95 16.88 6.34
C VAL A 164 1.99 17.25 7.40
N VAL A 165 2.99 16.38 7.64
CA VAL A 165 4.08 16.65 8.61
C VAL A 165 4.88 17.88 8.21
N ILE A 166 5.31 17.99 6.95
CA ILE A 166 6.05 19.14 6.46
C ILE A 166 5.22 20.42 6.63
N THR A 167 3.95 20.38 6.24
CA THR A 167 3.05 21.53 6.36
C THR A 167 2.90 21.97 7.82
N MET A 168 2.76 21.02 8.74
CA MET A 168 2.69 21.32 10.17
C MET A 168 3.99 21.89 10.72
N MET A 169 5.15 21.39 10.30
CA MET A 169 6.45 21.94 10.71
C MET A 169 6.57 23.42 10.30
N PHE A 170 6.17 23.78 9.07
CA PHE A 170 6.17 25.19 8.63
C PHE A 170 5.16 26.08 9.37
N TYR A 171 4.17 25.49 10.03
CA TYR A 171 3.15 26.26 10.76
C TYR A 171 3.49 26.42 12.25
N THR A 172 4.40 25.59 12.76
CA THR A 172 4.77 25.54 14.19
C THR A 172 6.08 26.30 14.48
N ASP A 173 6.86 26.63 13.43
CA ASP A 173 8.10 27.41 13.50
C ASP A 173 7.81 28.91 13.26
#